data_b923b88c98328f8dc47f0a16ece06864
#
_entry.id   b923b88c98328f8dc47f0a16ece06864
#
_cell.length_a   1.000
_cell.length_b   1.000
_cell.length_c   1.000
_cell.angle_alpha   90.00
_cell.angle_beta   90.00
_cell.angle_gamma   90.00
#
_symmetry.space_group_name_H-M   'P 1'
#
loop_
_entity.id
_entity.type
_entity.pdbx_description
1 polymer ?
#
loop_
_entity_poly.entity_id
_entity_poly.type
_entity_poly.pdbx_seq_one_letter_code
_entity_poly.pdbx_strand_id
1 'polypeptide(L)'
;MNNAELARTLSWRENALFEEQKKNIINERAMKILVILALTLFACTRGSAQADSTYHQERMDLVQYLDVRDFEVSQNCLGDYEFQAGDRSVRQYKMQDSDGKFVGYIETSNEFCTPYSYYYNYDTKGRLRYLSVSFDGLSIGNSYRYDSLGRITEIIDHSKPYKFKLNDLIEKMSGEYGCDLLNKKRLVSVHRSEGERDLKKPWYSVFYLEHVRSHHGDKYLIDGTTGETLYVLKHEEWNECGSGDMRDFYAMAKGLPTTIEGKYLYELNKKKQAQKKKGAKKKRKNTRH
;
A
#
# COMPACT_ATOMS: atom_id res chain seq x y z
N MET A 1 58.75 -11.59 38.97
CA MET A 1 58.01 -11.13 37.81
C MET A 1 58.01 -9.60 37.82
N ASN A 2 58.55 -8.97 36.80
CA ASN A 2 58.75 -7.51 36.75
C ASN A 2 57.39 -6.87 36.39
N ASN A 3 57.08 -5.69 36.97
CA ASN A 3 55.81 -4.96 36.75
C ASN A 3 55.51 -4.72 35.26
N ALA A 4 56.52 -4.66 34.40
CA ALA A 4 56.37 -4.56 32.94
C ALA A 4 55.86 -5.85 32.27
N GLU A 5 56.19 -7.01 32.79
CA GLU A 5 55.68 -8.32 32.30
C GLU A 5 54.22 -8.53 32.73
N LEU A 6 53.85 -8.06 33.94
CA LEU A 6 52.47 -8.15 34.39
C LEU A 6 51.56 -7.24 33.57
N ALA A 7 51.99 -6.01 33.23
CA ALA A 7 51.27 -5.10 32.39
C ALA A 7 51.04 -5.63 30.94
N ARG A 8 52.08 -6.28 30.36
CA ARG A 8 51.94 -6.93 29.03
C ARG A 8 50.95 -8.08 29.04
N THR A 9 50.99 -8.94 30.08
CA THR A 9 50.09 -10.08 30.20
C THR A 9 48.64 -9.67 30.39
N LEU A 10 48.38 -8.60 31.13
CA LEU A 10 47.02 -8.03 31.29
C LEU A 10 46.51 -7.43 29.98
N SER A 11 47.33 -6.65 29.28
CA SER A 11 46.96 -6.10 27.95
C SER A 11 46.64 -7.17 26.92
N TRP A 12 47.38 -8.29 26.89
CA TRP A 12 47.11 -9.45 26.01
C TRP A 12 45.78 -10.14 26.35
N ARG A 13 45.42 -10.26 27.64
CA ARG A 13 44.17 -10.87 28.08
C ARG A 13 42.98 -9.97 27.76
N GLU A 14 43.09 -8.67 27.93
CA GLU A 14 42.05 -7.73 27.58
C GLU A 14 41.79 -7.70 26.06
N ASN A 15 42.83 -7.69 25.25
CA ASN A 15 42.69 -7.76 23.79
C ASN A 15 42.09 -9.11 23.33
N ALA A 16 42.44 -10.22 23.95
CA ALA A 16 41.86 -11.53 23.63
C ALA A 16 40.38 -11.60 23.98
N LEU A 17 39.96 -11.07 25.12
CA LEU A 17 38.55 -10.97 25.52
C LEU A 17 37.75 -10.05 24.60
N PHE A 18 38.35 -8.95 24.17
CA PHE A 18 37.72 -8.02 23.24
C PHE A 18 37.46 -8.64 21.85
N GLU A 19 38.45 -9.37 21.32
CA GLU A 19 38.34 -10.11 20.04
C GLU A 19 37.33 -11.27 20.13
N GLU A 20 37.24 -11.93 21.28
CA GLU A 20 36.27 -13.01 21.51
C GLU A 20 34.82 -12.43 21.61
N GLN A 21 34.64 -11.33 22.29
CA GLN A 21 33.35 -10.61 22.31
C GLN A 21 32.93 -10.13 20.93
N LYS A 22 33.86 -9.60 20.15
CA LYS A 22 33.61 -9.15 18.77
C LYS A 22 33.19 -10.29 17.86
N LYS A 23 33.83 -11.46 17.97
CA LYS A 23 33.43 -12.67 17.25
C LYS A 23 32.04 -13.15 17.63
N ASN A 24 31.69 -13.13 18.91
CA ASN A 24 30.37 -13.52 19.39
C ASN A 24 29.26 -12.60 18.87
N ILE A 25 29.51 -11.29 18.84
CA ILE A 25 28.57 -10.31 18.28
C ILE A 25 28.38 -10.51 16.77
N ILE A 26 29.47 -10.78 16.03
CA ILE A 26 29.42 -11.06 14.58
C ILE A 26 28.64 -12.35 14.32
N ASN A 27 28.89 -13.40 15.08
CA ASN A 27 28.20 -14.69 14.94
C ASN A 27 26.72 -14.58 15.30
N GLU A 28 26.36 -13.81 16.33
CA GLU A 28 24.96 -13.57 16.70
C GLU A 28 24.22 -12.78 15.60
N ARG A 29 24.85 -11.76 15.01
CA ARG A 29 24.31 -11.02 13.87
C ARG A 29 24.17 -11.90 12.62
N ALA A 30 25.19 -12.72 12.32
CA ALA A 30 25.15 -13.66 11.20
C ALA A 30 24.04 -14.71 11.37
N MET A 31 23.84 -15.25 12.57
CA MET A 31 22.75 -16.16 12.88
C MET A 31 21.37 -15.48 12.72
N LYS A 32 21.21 -14.25 13.20
CA LYS A 32 19.97 -13.49 13.01
C LYS A 32 19.65 -13.26 11.53
N ILE A 33 20.66 -12.92 10.72
CA ILE A 33 20.51 -12.74 9.27
C ILE A 33 20.16 -14.08 8.59
N LEU A 34 20.77 -15.17 8.98
CA LEU A 34 20.48 -16.51 8.43
C LEU A 34 19.07 -16.99 8.77
N VAL A 35 18.59 -16.73 9.98
CA VAL A 35 17.21 -17.02 10.39
C VAL A 35 16.21 -16.17 9.61
N ILE A 36 16.50 -14.88 9.40
CA ILE A 36 15.66 -13.98 8.60
C ILE A 36 15.62 -14.45 7.13
N LEU A 37 16.79 -14.81 6.54
CA LEU A 37 16.86 -15.35 5.18
C LEU A 37 16.14 -16.69 5.03
N ALA A 38 16.23 -17.58 6.02
CA ALA A 38 15.50 -18.85 6.01
C ALA A 38 13.98 -18.64 6.12
N LEU A 39 13.54 -17.70 6.94
CA LEU A 39 12.12 -17.34 7.07
C LEU A 39 11.57 -16.68 5.79
N THR A 40 12.38 -15.86 5.10
CA THR A 40 11.97 -15.24 3.83
C THR A 40 11.90 -16.25 2.68
N LEU A 41 12.81 -17.22 2.62
CA LEU A 41 12.77 -18.32 1.64
C LEU A 41 11.57 -19.26 1.87
N PHE A 42 11.16 -19.48 3.12
CA PHE A 42 9.99 -20.29 3.45
C PHE A 42 8.66 -19.56 3.17
N ALA A 43 8.64 -18.23 3.26
CA ALA A 43 7.47 -17.41 2.96
C ALA A 43 7.16 -17.32 1.45
N CYS A 44 8.19 -17.45 0.58
CA CYS A 44 7.99 -17.42 -0.88
C CYS A 44 7.37 -18.70 -1.46
N THR A 45 7.25 -19.79 -0.68
CA THR A 45 6.76 -21.10 -1.17
C THR A 45 5.36 -21.50 -0.72
N ARG A 46 4.70 -20.69 0.13
CA ARG A 46 3.32 -20.94 0.55
C ARG A 46 2.46 -19.71 0.36
N GLY A 47 1.94 -19.56 -0.86
CA GLY A 47 0.80 -18.71 -1.14
C GLY A 47 -0.45 -19.25 -0.45
N SER A 48 -0.89 -18.63 0.63
CA SER A 48 -2.27 -18.70 1.08
C SER A 48 -2.66 -17.36 1.67
N ALA A 49 -3.68 -16.77 1.10
CA ALA A 49 -4.22 -15.44 1.40
C ALA A 49 -4.66 -15.23 2.87
N GLN A 50 -4.62 -16.27 3.69
CA GLN A 50 -5.01 -16.21 5.10
C GLN A 50 -3.89 -15.71 6.03
N ALA A 51 -2.63 -15.66 5.54
CA ALA A 51 -1.48 -15.19 6.29
C ALA A 51 -1.37 -13.65 6.37
N ASP A 52 -2.08 -12.94 5.49
CA ASP A 52 -1.83 -11.53 5.22
C ASP A 52 -2.27 -10.61 6.39
N SER A 53 -3.46 -10.79 6.96
CA SER A 53 -3.91 -9.92 8.04
C SER A 53 -3.15 -10.14 9.35
N THR A 54 -2.75 -11.38 9.64
CA THR A 54 -1.98 -11.73 10.84
C THR A 54 -0.53 -11.26 10.73
N TYR A 55 0.08 -11.40 9.55
CA TYR A 55 1.45 -10.95 9.28
C TYR A 55 1.60 -9.43 9.40
N HIS A 56 0.63 -8.68 8.89
CA HIS A 56 0.61 -7.22 9.04
C HIS A 56 0.35 -6.80 10.48
N GLN A 57 -0.49 -7.54 11.22
CA GLN A 57 -0.78 -7.27 12.64
C GLN A 57 0.45 -7.51 13.52
N GLU A 58 1.17 -8.62 13.36
CA GLU A 58 2.38 -8.92 14.13
C GLU A 58 3.50 -7.91 13.91
N ARG A 59 3.62 -7.36 12.70
CA ARG A 59 4.60 -6.28 12.41
C ARG A 59 4.17 -4.92 12.98
N MET A 60 2.88 -4.67 13.16
CA MET A 60 2.37 -3.44 13.75
C MET A 60 2.66 -3.34 15.24
N ASP A 61 2.74 -4.46 15.94
CA ASP A 61 2.98 -4.49 17.39
C ASP A 61 4.43 -4.14 17.77
N LEU A 62 5.37 -4.08 16.81
CA LEU A 62 6.80 -3.90 17.07
C LEU A 62 7.27 -2.44 17.12
N VAL A 63 6.50 -1.47 16.60
CA VAL A 63 6.95 -0.08 16.47
C VAL A 63 6.11 0.85 17.34
N GLN A 64 6.30 0.81 18.65
CA GLN A 64 5.61 1.73 19.56
C GLN A 64 6.32 3.08 19.77
N TYR A 65 7.59 3.19 19.39
CA TYR A 65 8.42 4.39 19.58
C TYR A 65 9.35 4.64 18.40
N LEU A 66 9.42 5.91 18.00
CA LEU A 66 10.48 6.41 17.12
C LEU A 66 11.75 6.67 17.96
N ASP A 67 12.92 6.22 17.51
CA ASP A 67 14.18 6.66 18.07
C ASP A 67 14.48 8.11 17.61
N VAL A 68 14.02 9.07 18.41
CA VAL A 68 14.18 10.51 18.12
C VAL A 68 15.65 10.90 18.04
N ARG A 69 16.52 10.27 18.85
CA ARG A 69 17.95 10.59 18.86
C ARG A 69 18.62 10.14 17.57
N ASP A 70 18.32 8.92 17.14
CA ASP A 70 18.85 8.40 15.88
C ASP A 70 18.38 9.26 14.70
N PHE A 71 17.09 9.61 14.66
CA PHE A 71 16.54 10.52 13.67
C PHE A 71 17.25 11.88 13.65
N GLU A 72 17.41 12.54 14.80
CA GLU A 72 18.02 13.89 14.88
C GLU A 72 19.50 13.90 14.45
N VAL A 73 20.22 12.80 14.63
CA VAL A 73 21.61 12.67 14.20
C VAL A 73 21.73 12.32 12.72
N SER A 74 20.76 11.55 12.19
CA SER A 74 20.82 10.95 10.84
C SER A 74 20.07 11.74 9.77
N GLN A 75 19.25 12.75 10.15
CA GLN A 75 18.51 13.56 9.19
C GLN A 75 19.42 14.32 8.21
N ASN A 76 19.00 14.43 6.97
CA ASN A 76 19.67 15.20 5.93
C ASN A 76 19.41 16.72 6.08
N CYS A 77 19.97 17.53 5.16
CA CYS A 77 19.79 18.99 5.16
C CYS A 77 18.34 19.45 4.92
N LEU A 78 17.44 18.57 4.45
CA LEU A 78 16.03 18.83 4.26
C LEU A 78 15.18 18.44 5.48
N GLY A 79 15.81 17.83 6.50
CA GLY A 79 15.13 17.35 7.70
C GLY A 79 14.48 15.96 7.55
N ASP A 80 14.88 15.21 6.52
CA ASP A 80 14.45 13.84 6.27
C ASP A 80 15.54 12.83 6.65
N TYR A 81 15.14 11.67 7.15
CA TYR A 81 16.02 10.51 7.34
C TYR A 81 15.48 9.35 6.52
N GLU A 82 16.25 8.88 5.54
CA GLU A 82 15.89 7.79 4.67
C GLU A 82 16.86 6.62 4.83
N PHE A 83 16.33 5.41 5.02
CA PHE A 83 17.13 4.19 5.17
C PHE A 83 16.37 2.96 4.67
N GLN A 84 17.09 1.84 4.57
CA GLN A 84 16.51 0.54 4.23
C GLN A 84 16.41 -0.33 5.48
N ALA A 85 15.23 -0.89 5.73
CA ALA A 85 14.96 -1.82 6.81
C ALA A 85 14.42 -3.14 6.24
N GLY A 86 15.34 -4.09 6.01
CA GLY A 86 15.00 -5.37 5.38
C GLY A 86 14.49 -5.19 3.94
N ASP A 87 13.24 -5.53 3.72
CA ASP A 87 12.55 -5.45 2.43
C ASP A 87 11.82 -4.12 2.18
N ARG A 88 12.12 -3.09 2.98
CA ARG A 88 11.41 -1.80 2.96
C ARG A 88 12.34 -0.62 2.80
N SER A 89 11.85 0.41 2.13
CA SER A 89 12.37 1.77 2.19
C SER A 89 11.60 2.53 3.28
N VAL A 90 12.33 3.07 4.24
CA VAL A 90 11.77 3.85 5.35
C VAL A 90 12.19 5.30 5.18
N ARG A 91 11.23 6.23 5.34
CA ARG A 91 11.47 7.67 5.39
C ARG A 91 10.82 8.24 6.63
N GLN A 92 11.59 8.99 7.39
CA GLN A 92 11.16 9.71 8.58
C GLN A 92 11.34 11.21 8.37
N TYR A 93 10.41 12.03 8.88
CA TYR A 93 10.49 13.48 8.79
C TYR A 93 9.68 14.17 9.88
N LYS A 94 10.01 15.45 10.15
CA LYS A 94 9.31 16.28 11.12
C LYS A 94 7.96 16.75 10.59
N MET A 95 6.91 16.62 11.38
CA MET A 95 5.59 17.13 11.08
C MET A 95 5.40 18.52 11.69
N GLN A 96 4.89 19.45 10.89
CA GLN A 96 4.51 20.79 11.30
C GLN A 96 3.00 20.99 11.16
N ASP A 97 2.40 21.81 12.00
CA ASP A 97 1.03 22.28 11.84
C ASP A 97 0.92 23.39 10.78
N SER A 98 -0.30 23.94 10.60
CA SER A 98 -0.56 25.02 9.65
C SER A 98 0.24 26.29 9.91
N ASP A 99 0.71 26.48 11.14
CA ASP A 99 1.46 27.66 11.56
C ASP A 99 3.00 27.43 11.53
N GLY A 100 3.40 26.26 10.99
CA GLY A 100 4.81 25.86 10.90
C GLY A 100 5.41 25.38 12.21
N LYS A 101 4.62 25.20 13.26
CA LYS A 101 5.08 24.72 14.56
C LYS A 101 5.29 23.20 14.51
N PHE A 102 6.41 22.73 15.03
CA PHE A 102 6.69 21.31 15.17
C PHE A 102 5.69 20.64 16.12
N VAL A 103 5.04 19.56 15.62
CA VAL A 103 4.00 18.81 16.35
C VAL A 103 4.30 17.32 16.49
N GLY A 104 5.32 16.80 15.82
CA GLY A 104 5.73 15.41 15.92
C GLY A 104 6.50 14.90 14.72
N TYR A 105 6.52 13.60 14.54
CA TYR A 105 7.25 12.92 13.48
C TYR A 105 6.31 12.03 12.65
N ILE A 106 6.67 11.86 11.40
CA ILE A 106 6.04 10.90 10.49
C ILE A 106 7.08 9.90 10.04
N GLU A 107 6.70 8.64 9.99
CA GLU A 107 7.44 7.58 9.33
C GLU A 107 6.57 6.94 8.26
N THR A 108 7.10 6.80 7.07
CA THR A 108 6.52 6.02 5.98
C THR A 108 7.44 4.87 5.64
N SER A 109 6.89 3.66 5.56
CA SER A 109 7.64 2.46 5.23
C SER A 109 6.98 1.78 4.04
N ASN A 110 7.72 1.65 2.92
CA ASN A 110 7.21 1.12 1.65
C ASN A 110 7.91 -0.18 1.32
N GLU A 111 7.18 -1.24 1.03
CA GLU A 111 7.76 -2.50 0.56
C GLU A 111 8.34 -2.32 -0.85
N PHE A 112 9.50 -2.95 -1.13
CA PHE A 112 10.15 -2.81 -2.44
C PHE A 112 9.40 -3.55 -3.55
N CYS A 113 8.87 -4.72 -3.24
CA CYS A 113 8.33 -5.64 -4.25
C CYS A 113 6.82 -5.59 -4.35
N THR A 114 6.12 -5.13 -3.33
CA THR A 114 4.66 -5.09 -3.27
C THR A 114 4.14 -3.66 -3.11
N PRO A 115 2.84 -3.41 -3.39
CA PRO A 115 2.22 -2.10 -3.21
C PRO A 115 1.92 -1.73 -1.75
N TYR A 116 2.30 -2.55 -0.78
CA TYR A 116 2.04 -2.25 0.63
C TYR A 116 2.92 -1.12 1.14
N SER A 117 2.31 -0.23 1.92
CA SER A 117 2.97 0.82 2.66
C SER A 117 2.35 1.02 4.04
N TYR A 118 3.17 1.48 4.96
CA TYR A 118 2.83 1.67 6.36
C TYR A 118 3.08 3.11 6.73
N TYR A 119 2.16 3.72 7.44
CA TYR A 119 2.22 5.09 7.90
C TYR A 119 2.13 5.14 9.41
N TYR A 120 3.11 5.78 10.03
CA TYR A 120 3.18 5.99 11.47
C TYR A 120 3.27 7.48 11.76
N ASN A 121 2.50 7.95 12.73
CA ASN A 121 2.58 9.29 13.24
C ASN A 121 2.94 9.23 14.72
N TYR A 122 3.95 9.98 15.11
CA TYR A 122 4.48 10.05 16.47
C TYR A 122 4.35 11.46 17.03
N ASP A 123 4.19 11.58 18.34
CA ASP A 123 4.26 12.88 19.02
C ASP A 123 5.70 13.41 19.10
N THR A 124 5.87 14.59 19.69
CA THR A 124 7.18 15.25 19.86
C THR A 124 8.17 14.48 20.72
N LYS A 125 7.72 13.43 21.42
CA LYS A 125 8.55 12.52 22.23
C LYS A 125 8.79 11.18 21.55
N GLY A 126 8.40 11.03 20.30
CA GLY A 126 8.54 9.79 19.54
C GLY A 126 7.53 8.69 19.91
N ARG A 127 6.44 9.00 20.65
CA ARG A 127 5.42 8.00 21.01
C ARG A 127 4.40 7.88 19.88
N LEU A 128 4.05 6.65 19.52
CA LEU A 128 3.07 6.37 18.46
C LEU A 128 1.70 6.97 18.79
N ARG A 129 1.11 7.68 17.83
CA ARG A 129 -0.21 8.33 17.92
C ARG A 129 -1.19 7.82 16.88
N TYR A 130 -0.69 7.40 15.74
CA TYR A 130 -1.52 6.86 14.67
C TYR A 130 -0.71 5.86 13.84
N LEU A 131 -1.39 4.82 13.39
CA LEU A 131 -0.85 3.77 12.52
C LEU A 131 -1.88 3.40 11.48
N SER A 132 -1.47 3.30 10.23
CA SER A 132 -2.28 2.76 9.15
C SER A 132 -1.45 1.95 8.16
N VAL A 133 -2.13 1.03 7.47
CA VAL A 133 -1.58 0.27 6.34
C VAL A 133 -2.32 0.69 5.08
N SER A 134 -1.59 0.79 3.99
CA SER A 134 -2.19 1.03 2.68
C SER A 134 -1.65 0.07 1.62
N PHE A 135 -2.46 -0.14 0.60
CA PHE A 135 -2.13 -0.89 -0.61
C PHE A 135 -2.26 0.06 -1.79
N ASP A 136 -1.16 0.44 -2.42
CA ASP A 136 -1.14 1.43 -3.50
C ASP A 136 -1.83 2.76 -3.12
N GLY A 137 -1.56 3.26 -1.91
CA GLY A 137 -2.19 4.47 -1.36
C GLY A 137 -3.62 4.29 -0.84
N LEU A 138 -4.22 3.12 -1.02
CA LEU A 138 -5.54 2.76 -0.53
C LEU A 138 -5.45 2.30 0.92
N SER A 139 -6.00 3.03 1.89
CA SER A 139 -6.03 2.56 3.30
C SER A 139 -6.77 1.24 3.42
N ILE A 140 -6.18 0.22 4.05
CA ILE A 140 -6.72 -1.14 4.16
C ILE A 140 -6.73 -1.61 5.62
N GLY A 141 -7.55 -2.63 5.91
CA GLY A 141 -7.66 -3.19 7.25
C GLY A 141 -8.05 -2.14 8.28
N ASN A 142 -7.42 -2.16 9.43
CA ASN A 142 -7.68 -1.25 10.53
C ASN A 142 -6.59 -0.18 10.64
N SER A 143 -7.00 1.08 10.86
CA SER A 143 -6.11 2.13 11.37
C SER A 143 -6.36 2.31 12.85
N TYR A 144 -5.31 2.66 13.60
CA TYR A 144 -5.32 2.76 15.05
C TYR A 144 -4.89 4.14 15.49
N ARG A 145 -5.62 4.72 16.46
CA ARG A 145 -5.20 5.92 17.19
C ARG A 145 -4.85 5.57 18.62
N TYR A 146 -3.84 6.22 19.15
CA TYR A 146 -3.31 5.97 20.48
C TYR A 146 -3.31 7.24 21.33
N ASP A 147 -3.57 7.08 22.64
CA ASP A 147 -3.38 8.15 23.62
C ASP A 147 -1.90 8.33 24.00
N SER A 148 -1.63 9.27 24.93
CA SER A 148 -0.27 9.53 25.40
C SER A 148 0.33 8.39 26.25
N LEU A 149 -0.46 7.40 26.62
CA LEU A 149 -0.06 6.21 27.38
C LEU A 149 0.08 4.98 26.47
N GLY A 150 -0.08 5.13 25.14
CA GLY A 150 0.00 4.03 24.19
C GLY A 150 -1.24 3.14 24.15
N ARG A 151 -2.38 3.57 24.73
CA ARG A 151 -3.63 2.80 24.67
C ARG A 151 -4.41 3.18 23.43
N ILE A 152 -5.02 2.19 22.76
CA ILE A 152 -5.87 2.43 21.60
C ILE A 152 -7.12 3.21 22.03
N THR A 153 -7.35 4.34 21.40
CA THR A 153 -8.52 5.20 21.60
C THR A 153 -9.54 5.09 20.48
N GLU A 154 -9.11 4.73 19.27
CA GLU A 154 -9.98 4.59 18.12
C GLU A 154 -9.44 3.52 17.17
N ILE A 155 -10.36 2.73 16.58
CA ILE A 155 -10.08 1.77 15.52
C ILE A 155 -10.98 2.15 14.34
N ILE A 156 -10.38 2.41 13.18
CA ILE A 156 -11.08 2.72 11.93
C ILE A 156 -10.93 1.52 11.01
N ASP A 157 -12.03 0.80 10.78
CA ASP A 157 -12.06 -0.34 9.85
C ASP A 157 -12.37 0.14 8.44
N HIS A 158 -11.34 0.20 7.60
CA HIS A 158 -11.45 0.62 6.21
C HIS A 158 -12.06 -0.44 5.28
N SER A 159 -12.21 -1.68 5.73
CA SER A 159 -12.81 -2.76 4.95
C SER A 159 -14.34 -2.83 5.08
N LYS A 160 -14.90 -2.17 6.09
CA LYS A 160 -16.29 -2.31 6.50
C LYS A 160 -17.33 -2.08 5.39
N PRO A 161 -17.16 -1.10 4.47
CA PRO A 161 -18.12 -0.90 3.37
C PRO A 161 -18.08 -2.00 2.30
N TYR A 162 -17.01 -2.80 2.25
CA TYR A 162 -16.73 -3.76 1.19
C TYR A 162 -16.95 -5.18 1.67
N LYS A 163 -17.92 -5.90 1.07
CA LYS A 163 -18.09 -7.34 1.30
C LYS A 163 -17.06 -8.15 0.52
N PHE A 164 -16.76 -7.71 -0.70
CA PHE A 164 -15.66 -8.22 -1.51
C PHE A 164 -14.38 -7.48 -1.10
N LYS A 165 -13.48 -8.17 -0.39
CA LYS A 165 -12.30 -7.56 0.24
C LYS A 165 -11.12 -7.44 -0.73
N LEU A 166 -10.06 -6.74 -0.31
CA LEU A 166 -8.85 -6.57 -1.12
C LEU A 166 -8.22 -7.93 -1.49
N ASN A 167 -8.16 -8.89 -0.58
CA ASN A 167 -7.59 -10.21 -0.87
C ASN A 167 -8.40 -10.95 -1.94
N ASP A 168 -9.73 -10.88 -1.87
CA ASP A 168 -10.61 -11.43 -2.90
C ASP A 168 -10.37 -10.75 -4.26
N LEU A 169 -10.09 -9.43 -4.25
CA LEU A 169 -9.73 -8.68 -5.46
C LEU A 169 -8.40 -9.16 -6.04
N ILE A 170 -7.36 -9.34 -5.21
CA ILE A 170 -6.04 -9.83 -5.63
C ILE A 170 -6.18 -11.22 -6.27
N GLU A 171 -6.88 -12.14 -5.62
CA GLU A 171 -7.14 -13.49 -6.12
C GLU A 171 -7.92 -13.48 -7.44
N LYS A 172 -8.99 -12.68 -7.51
CA LYS A 172 -9.80 -12.53 -8.74
C LYS A 172 -8.96 -12.00 -9.90
N MET A 173 -8.21 -10.93 -9.67
CA MET A 173 -7.39 -10.31 -10.73
C MET A 173 -6.32 -11.25 -11.24
N SER A 174 -5.69 -12.02 -10.36
CA SER A 174 -4.72 -13.04 -10.73
C SER A 174 -5.38 -14.21 -11.46
N GLY A 175 -6.47 -14.76 -10.95
CA GLY A 175 -7.12 -15.96 -11.50
C GLY A 175 -7.88 -15.72 -12.79
N GLU A 176 -8.64 -14.62 -12.91
CA GLU A 176 -9.49 -14.36 -14.06
C GLU A 176 -8.78 -13.57 -15.18
N TYR A 177 -7.84 -12.68 -14.81
CA TYR A 177 -7.23 -11.75 -15.75
C TYR A 177 -5.70 -11.92 -15.89
N GLY A 178 -5.07 -12.79 -15.09
CA GLY A 178 -3.60 -12.93 -15.06
C GLY A 178 -2.88 -11.68 -14.57
N CYS A 179 -3.56 -10.82 -13.80
CA CYS A 179 -3.05 -9.58 -13.25
C CYS A 179 -2.59 -9.80 -11.82
N ASP A 180 -1.28 -9.93 -11.60
CA ASP A 180 -0.69 -10.02 -10.27
C ASP A 180 -0.61 -8.62 -9.63
N LEU A 181 -1.60 -8.26 -8.81
CA LEU A 181 -1.66 -6.95 -8.15
C LEU A 181 -0.54 -6.74 -7.14
N LEU A 182 0.14 -7.79 -6.69
CA LEU A 182 1.33 -7.66 -5.84
C LEU A 182 2.57 -7.20 -6.64
N ASN A 183 2.55 -7.32 -7.96
CA ASN A 183 3.63 -6.85 -8.82
C ASN A 183 3.55 -5.32 -9.02
N LYS A 184 4.19 -4.57 -8.11
CA LYS A 184 4.25 -3.11 -8.12
C LYS A 184 4.72 -2.50 -9.45
N LYS A 185 5.50 -3.23 -10.26
CA LYS A 185 6.01 -2.73 -11.55
C LYS A 185 4.96 -2.71 -12.67
N ARG A 186 3.87 -3.46 -12.51
CA ARG A 186 2.76 -3.53 -13.48
C ARG A 186 1.48 -2.90 -12.96
N LEU A 187 1.31 -2.81 -11.64
CA LEU A 187 0.18 -2.13 -11.03
C LEU A 187 0.38 -0.62 -11.15
N VAL A 188 -0.55 0.06 -11.83
CA VAL A 188 -0.55 1.53 -11.94
C VAL A 188 -1.36 2.13 -10.80
N SER A 189 -2.57 1.61 -10.56
CA SER A 189 -3.40 2.09 -9.47
C SER A 189 -4.49 1.12 -9.06
N VAL A 190 -4.81 1.13 -7.77
CA VAL A 190 -6.04 0.59 -7.22
C VAL A 190 -6.79 1.71 -6.51
N HIS A 191 -8.02 1.96 -6.92
CA HIS A 191 -8.91 2.90 -6.25
C HIS A 191 -10.17 2.20 -5.77
N ARG A 192 -10.81 2.75 -4.76
CA ARG A 192 -12.12 2.30 -4.31
C ARG A 192 -13.01 3.48 -3.95
N SER A 193 -14.32 3.27 -4.00
CA SER A 193 -15.32 4.24 -3.56
C SER A 193 -16.45 3.52 -2.87
N GLU A 194 -16.98 4.13 -1.83
CA GLU A 194 -18.13 3.62 -1.07
C GLU A 194 -19.48 3.84 -1.78
N GLY A 195 -19.48 4.48 -2.94
CA GLY A 195 -20.68 4.73 -3.73
C GLY A 195 -21.30 6.11 -3.48
N GLU A 196 -20.49 7.07 -3.03
CA GLU A 196 -20.94 8.44 -2.78
C GLU A 196 -21.30 9.22 -4.06
N ARG A 197 -20.71 8.82 -5.19
CA ARG A 197 -20.88 9.48 -6.50
C ARG A 197 -21.90 8.76 -7.37
N ASP A 198 -21.60 8.57 -8.63
CA ASP A 198 -22.51 8.10 -9.66
C ASP A 198 -22.93 6.63 -9.49
N LEU A 199 -22.04 5.79 -9.05
CA LEU A 199 -22.33 4.38 -8.76
C LEU A 199 -22.71 4.22 -7.29
N LYS A 200 -24.01 4.17 -6.97
CA LYS A 200 -24.57 4.11 -5.60
C LYS A 200 -24.29 2.78 -4.87
N LYS A 201 -23.08 2.23 -5.03
CA LYS A 201 -22.61 1.00 -4.38
C LYS A 201 -21.09 1.00 -4.31
N PRO A 202 -20.48 0.26 -3.36
CA PRO A 202 -19.03 0.12 -3.28
C PRO A 202 -18.45 -0.49 -4.56
N TRP A 203 -17.29 -0.01 -4.97
CA TRP A 203 -16.59 -0.52 -6.13
C TRP A 203 -15.07 -0.35 -6.01
N TYR A 204 -14.34 -1.17 -6.79
CA TYR A 204 -12.90 -1.03 -7.04
C TYR A 204 -12.65 -0.66 -8.50
N SER A 205 -11.65 0.17 -8.74
CA SER A 205 -11.05 0.40 -10.05
C SER A 205 -9.59 -0.04 -9.99
N VAL A 206 -9.19 -0.90 -10.91
CA VAL A 206 -7.81 -1.39 -11.04
C VAL A 206 -7.28 -0.97 -12.39
N PHE A 207 -6.09 -0.37 -12.44
CA PHE A 207 -5.37 -0.14 -13.68
C PHE A 207 -4.06 -0.95 -13.66
N TYR A 208 -3.91 -1.84 -14.63
CA TYR A 208 -2.81 -2.78 -14.70
C TYR A 208 -2.17 -2.80 -16.10
N LEU A 209 -0.84 -2.64 -16.16
CA LEU A 209 -0.08 -2.58 -17.42
C LEU A 209 0.00 -3.96 -18.10
N GLU A 210 -0.03 -3.98 -19.42
CA GLU A 210 0.15 -5.19 -20.22
C GLU A 210 1.50 -5.87 -19.95
N HIS A 211 2.55 -5.08 -19.83
CA HIS A 211 3.89 -5.52 -19.43
C HIS A 211 4.64 -4.38 -18.72
N VAL A 212 5.73 -4.71 -18.05
CA VAL A 212 6.62 -3.71 -17.41
C VAL A 212 7.14 -2.76 -18.48
N ARG A 213 7.06 -1.43 -18.22
CA ARG A 213 7.36 -0.34 -19.14
C ARG A 213 6.37 -0.15 -20.31
N SER A 214 5.21 -0.81 -20.28
CA SER A 214 4.12 -0.49 -21.19
C SER A 214 3.57 0.90 -20.90
N HIS A 215 3.19 1.64 -21.93
CA HIS A 215 2.36 2.85 -21.76
C HIS A 215 0.87 2.53 -21.88
N HIS A 216 0.52 1.26 -22.04
CA HIS A 216 -0.85 0.79 -22.17
C HIS A 216 -1.14 -0.27 -21.12
N GLY A 217 -2.37 -0.30 -20.69
CA GLY A 217 -2.88 -1.28 -19.75
C GLY A 217 -4.39 -1.37 -19.79
N ASP A 218 -4.91 -2.28 -19.01
CA ASP A 218 -6.34 -2.49 -18.87
C ASP A 218 -6.86 -1.87 -17.57
N LYS A 219 -8.01 -1.21 -17.64
CA LYS A 219 -8.75 -0.72 -16.47
C LYS A 219 -9.96 -1.61 -16.23
N TYR A 220 -10.11 -2.03 -14.98
CA TYR A 220 -11.20 -2.89 -14.53
C TYR A 220 -12.04 -2.14 -13.51
N LEU A 221 -13.38 -2.22 -13.64
CA LEU A 221 -14.33 -1.76 -12.64
C LEU A 221 -15.03 -2.97 -12.04
N ILE A 222 -14.91 -3.15 -10.74
CA ILE A 222 -15.34 -4.33 -10.00
C ILE A 222 -16.29 -3.92 -8.89
N ASP A 223 -17.40 -4.62 -8.73
CA ASP A 223 -18.36 -4.44 -7.66
C ASP A 223 -17.74 -4.79 -6.31
N GLY A 224 -17.68 -3.83 -5.38
CA GLY A 224 -17.10 -4.01 -4.05
C GLY A 224 -17.95 -4.85 -3.10
N THR A 225 -19.14 -5.30 -3.53
CA THR A 225 -20.02 -6.17 -2.75
C THR A 225 -19.99 -7.61 -3.23
N THR A 226 -20.05 -7.80 -4.56
CA THR A 226 -20.19 -9.12 -5.20
C THR A 226 -18.92 -9.63 -5.83
N GLY A 227 -17.95 -8.74 -6.09
CA GLY A 227 -16.77 -9.06 -6.88
C GLY A 227 -17.05 -9.17 -8.40
N GLU A 228 -18.28 -8.89 -8.86
CA GLU A 228 -18.61 -8.91 -10.28
C GLU A 228 -17.81 -7.87 -11.04
N THR A 229 -17.24 -8.24 -12.20
CA THR A 229 -16.62 -7.29 -13.10
C THR A 229 -17.69 -6.54 -13.87
N LEU A 230 -17.87 -5.25 -13.54
CA LEU A 230 -18.91 -4.41 -14.13
C LEU A 230 -18.51 -3.88 -15.50
N TYR A 231 -17.22 -3.58 -15.68
CA TYR A 231 -16.72 -2.98 -16.91
C TYR A 231 -15.22 -3.19 -17.06
N VAL A 232 -14.77 -3.32 -18.31
CA VAL A 232 -13.34 -3.40 -18.65
C VAL A 232 -13.07 -2.44 -19.81
N LEU A 233 -12.05 -1.61 -19.63
CA LEU A 233 -11.47 -0.78 -20.69
C LEU A 233 -10.13 -1.37 -21.09
N LYS A 234 -9.98 -1.68 -22.36
CA LYS A 234 -8.77 -2.28 -22.94
C LYS A 234 -7.88 -1.22 -23.55
N HIS A 235 -6.55 -1.42 -23.44
CA HIS A 235 -5.52 -0.55 -24.05
C HIS A 235 -5.63 0.92 -23.68
N GLU A 236 -5.98 1.20 -22.42
CA GLU A 236 -5.97 2.58 -21.90
C GLU A 236 -4.51 3.05 -21.78
N GLU A 237 -4.27 4.26 -22.26
CA GLU A 237 -2.94 4.86 -22.20
C GLU A 237 -2.64 5.38 -20.79
N TRP A 238 -1.40 5.16 -20.33
CA TRP A 238 -0.90 5.67 -19.08
C TRP A 238 0.15 6.75 -19.31
N ASN A 239 -0.05 7.92 -18.72
CA ASN A 239 0.88 9.02 -18.74
C ASN A 239 1.42 9.28 -17.32
N GLU A 240 2.74 9.14 -17.14
CA GLU A 240 3.41 9.39 -15.86
C GLU A 240 3.20 10.81 -15.32
N CYS A 241 2.93 11.77 -16.20
CA CYS A 241 2.78 13.19 -15.84
C CYS A 241 1.39 13.56 -15.28
N GLY A 242 0.44 12.61 -15.14
CA GLY A 242 -0.91 12.93 -14.63
C GLY A 242 -1.71 13.90 -15.52
N SER A 243 -1.15 14.35 -16.65
CA SER A 243 -1.87 15.11 -17.66
C SER A 243 -2.84 14.14 -18.33
N GLY A 244 -4.14 14.35 -18.13
CA GLY A 244 -5.17 13.54 -18.73
C GLY A 244 -4.88 13.29 -20.22
N ASP A 245 -5.12 12.05 -20.66
CA ASP A 245 -5.00 11.67 -22.06
C ASP A 245 -5.71 12.72 -22.93
N MET A 246 -5.08 13.09 -24.03
CA MET A 246 -5.71 13.99 -25.02
C MET A 246 -7.12 13.53 -25.38
N ARG A 247 -7.36 12.19 -25.35
CA ARG A 247 -8.69 11.59 -25.51
C ARG A 247 -9.67 12.00 -24.42
N ASP A 248 -9.22 12.17 -23.18
CA ASP A 248 -10.04 12.63 -22.07
C ASP A 248 -10.40 14.12 -22.24
N PHE A 249 -9.49 14.96 -22.76
CA PHE A 249 -9.82 16.35 -23.14
C PHE A 249 -10.89 16.42 -24.21
N TYR A 250 -10.78 15.60 -25.27
CA TYR A 250 -11.80 15.52 -26.31
C TYR A 250 -13.13 14.97 -25.79
N ALA A 251 -13.07 13.98 -24.89
CA ALA A 251 -14.26 13.44 -24.24
C ALA A 251 -14.97 14.49 -23.39
N MET A 252 -14.21 15.22 -22.54
CA MET A 252 -14.75 16.31 -21.72
C MET A 252 -15.36 17.42 -22.58
N ALA A 253 -14.70 17.83 -23.66
CA ALA A 253 -15.20 18.84 -24.60
C ALA A 253 -16.54 18.43 -25.28
N LYS A 254 -16.79 17.13 -25.38
CA LYS A 254 -18.05 16.55 -25.91
C LYS A 254 -19.05 16.20 -24.81
N GLY A 255 -18.78 16.50 -23.56
CA GLY A 255 -19.62 16.12 -22.41
C GLY A 255 -19.66 14.60 -22.17
N LEU A 256 -18.63 13.87 -22.61
CA LEU A 256 -18.52 12.43 -22.39
C LEU A 256 -17.74 12.17 -21.10
N PRO A 257 -18.05 11.07 -20.37
CA PRO A 257 -17.35 10.74 -19.14
C PRO A 257 -15.92 10.26 -19.40
N THR A 258 -15.00 10.68 -18.53
CA THR A 258 -13.58 10.30 -18.60
C THR A 258 -13.22 9.22 -17.59
N THR A 259 -13.96 9.11 -16.48
CA THR A 259 -13.73 8.08 -15.46
C THR A 259 -14.32 6.73 -15.89
N ILE A 260 -13.76 5.62 -15.39
CA ILE A 260 -14.23 4.28 -15.76
C ILE A 260 -15.69 4.04 -15.32
N GLU A 261 -16.05 4.48 -14.13
CA GLU A 261 -17.43 4.40 -13.64
C GLU A 261 -18.39 5.24 -14.48
N GLY A 262 -17.98 6.43 -14.88
CA GLY A 262 -18.77 7.29 -15.77
C GLY A 262 -18.95 6.67 -17.15
N LYS A 263 -17.89 6.11 -17.75
CA LYS A 263 -17.94 5.38 -19.02
C LYS A 263 -18.90 4.18 -18.92
N TYR A 264 -18.83 3.40 -17.83
CA TYR A 264 -19.77 2.30 -17.56
C TYR A 264 -21.23 2.77 -17.50
N LEU A 265 -21.52 3.81 -16.72
CA LEU A 265 -22.88 4.34 -16.57
C LEU A 265 -23.41 4.91 -17.88
N TYR A 266 -22.58 5.56 -18.66
CA TYR A 266 -22.95 6.06 -19.99
C TYR A 266 -23.37 4.92 -20.92
N GLU A 267 -22.58 3.85 -21.01
CA GLU A 267 -22.92 2.68 -21.84
C GLU A 267 -24.18 1.95 -21.34
N LEU A 268 -24.34 1.83 -20.02
CA LEU A 268 -25.53 1.25 -19.41
C LEU A 268 -26.81 2.04 -19.78
N ASN A 269 -26.75 3.37 -19.70
CA ASN A 269 -27.87 4.25 -20.07
C ASN A 269 -28.20 4.17 -21.55
N LYS A 270 -27.19 4.11 -22.42
CA LYS A 270 -27.35 3.94 -23.87
C LYS A 270 -28.05 2.61 -24.18
N LYS A 271 -27.67 1.51 -23.54
CA LYS A 271 -28.35 0.21 -23.68
C LYS A 271 -29.81 0.26 -23.25
N LYS A 272 -30.11 0.88 -22.08
CA LYS A 272 -31.48 1.05 -21.58
C LYS A 272 -32.36 1.85 -22.55
N GLN A 273 -31.84 2.95 -23.11
CA GLN A 273 -32.56 3.75 -24.10
C GLN A 273 -32.83 3.00 -25.39
N ALA A 274 -31.87 2.20 -25.89
CA ALA A 274 -32.06 1.37 -27.07
C ALA A 274 -33.14 0.30 -26.87
N GLN A 275 -33.18 -0.34 -25.69
CA GLN A 275 -34.23 -1.30 -25.33
C GLN A 275 -35.60 -0.65 -25.24
N LYS A 276 -35.75 0.55 -24.64
CA LYS A 276 -37.01 1.30 -24.60
C LYS A 276 -37.52 1.62 -26.02
N LYS A 277 -36.64 2.06 -26.94
CA LYS A 277 -36.98 2.34 -28.34
C LYS A 277 -37.45 1.08 -29.08
N LYS A 278 -36.82 -0.07 -28.87
CA LYS A 278 -37.26 -1.35 -29.46
C LYS A 278 -38.62 -1.80 -28.94
N GLY A 279 -38.86 -1.67 -27.63
CA GLY A 279 -40.17 -1.98 -27.01
C GLY A 279 -41.30 -1.09 -27.52
N ALA A 280 -41.04 0.23 -27.67
CA ALA A 280 -42.04 1.15 -28.23
C ALA A 280 -42.37 0.86 -29.69
N LYS A 281 -41.38 0.47 -30.54
CA LYS A 281 -41.62 0.06 -31.92
C LYS A 281 -42.46 -1.23 -32.01
N LYS A 282 -42.23 -2.19 -31.10
CA LYS A 282 -42.99 -3.44 -31.05
C LYS A 282 -44.47 -3.20 -30.67
N LYS A 283 -44.74 -2.33 -29.68
CA LYS A 283 -46.10 -1.94 -29.28
C LYS A 283 -46.84 -1.27 -30.44
N ARG A 284 -46.21 -0.35 -31.18
CA ARG A 284 -46.83 0.34 -32.33
C ARG A 284 -47.17 -0.59 -33.51
N LYS A 285 -46.43 -1.69 -33.71
CA LYS A 285 -46.74 -2.70 -34.72
C LYS A 285 -47.99 -3.53 -34.34
N ASN A 286 -48.11 -3.89 -33.05
CA ASN A 286 -49.21 -4.74 -32.57
C ASN A 286 -50.54 -3.97 -32.43
N THR A 287 -50.56 -2.62 -32.47
CA THR A 287 -51.77 -1.81 -32.40
C THR A 287 -52.30 -1.45 -33.80
N ARG A 288 -51.64 -1.87 -34.88
CA ARG A 288 -52.07 -1.59 -36.27
C ARG A 288 -52.68 -2.83 -36.95
N HIS A 289 -52.91 -3.90 -36.21
CA HIS A 289 -53.72 -5.04 -36.57
C HIS A 289 -54.97 -5.11 -35.71
#